data_a93efa3020faa87dc2566dd6ce1736dd
#
_entry.id   a93efa3020faa87dc2566dd6ce1736dd
#
_cell.length_a   1.000
_cell.length_b   1.000
_cell.length_c   1.000
_cell.angle_alpha   90.00
_cell.angle_beta   90.00
_cell.angle_gamma   90.00
#
_symmetry.space_group_name_H-M   'P 1'
#
loop_
_entity.id
_entity.type
_entity.pdbx_description
1 polymer ?
#
loop_
_entity_poly.entity_id
_entity_poly.type
_entity_poly.pdbx_seq_one_letter_code
_entity_poly.pdbx_strand_id
1 'polypeptide(L)'
;MKVVRTDNAPAAIGPYWQGIVVNGMLFASGQIALDPASGEMVGTTIQEQAEQVMKNVTGLLEAAGTDLNHVVKTTCFLDDINDFVAFNEVHARYFDKNLPARSAVGVDALPKGSLVEVEVVAYVGSEPSTRFNIAESF
;
A
#
# COMPACT_ATOMS: atom_id res chain seq x y z
N MET A 1 -13.52 -14.74 4.62
CA MET A 1 -12.33 -14.21 3.91
C MET A 1 -12.76 -13.72 2.55
N LYS A 2 -12.28 -12.56 2.15
CA LYS A 2 -12.69 -11.91 0.90
C LYS A 2 -11.45 -11.52 0.10
N VAL A 3 -11.47 -11.81 -1.20
CA VAL A 3 -10.39 -11.45 -2.13
C VAL A 3 -10.61 -10.03 -2.65
N VAL A 4 -9.55 -9.25 -2.71
CA VAL A 4 -9.56 -7.93 -3.34
C VAL A 4 -8.91 -8.02 -4.71
N ARG A 5 -9.62 -7.52 -5.71
CA ARG A 5 -9.15 -7.47 -7.09
C ARG A 5 -9.65 -6.18 -7.72
N THR A 6 -8.77 -5.43 -8.35
CA THR A 6 -9.13 -4.14 -8.97
C THR A 6 -8.22 -3.82 -10.13
N ASP A 7 -8.77 -3.08 -11.09
CA ASP A 7 -7.99 -2.52 -12.20
C ASP A 7 -7.36 -1.18 -11.83
N ASN A 8 -7.62 -0.67 -10.63
CA ASN A 8 -7.04 0.59 -10.12
C ASN A 8 -5.70 0.39 -9.42
N ALA A 9 -5.18 -0.81 -9.46
CA ALA A 9 -3.83 -1.15 -9.03
C ALA A 9 -3.26 -2.18 -10.02
N PRO A 10 -1.94 -2.33 -10.10
CA PRO A 10 -1.34 -3.30 -11.01
C PRO A 10 -1.87 -4.72 -10.78
N ALA A 11 -2.13 -5.43 -11.87
CA ALA A 11 -2.59 -6.81 -11.82
C ALA A 11 -1.53 -7.71 -11.15
N ALA A 12 -1.99 -8.73 -10.45
CA ALA A 12 -1.11 -9.74 -9.90
C ALA A 12 -0.39 -10.48 -11.04
N ILE A 13 0.93 -10.54 -10.97
CA ILE A 13 1.77 -11.17 -11.98
C ILE A 13 2.29 -12.54 -11.54
N GLY A 14 1.65 -13.14 -10.56
CA GLY A 14 2.02 -14.45 -10.02
C GLY A 14 0.84 -15.08 -9.28
N PRO A 15 1.07 -16.18 -8.57
CA PRO A 15 0.02 -16.90 -7.88
C PRO A 15 -0.32 -16.24 -6.54
N TYR A 16 -0.82 -15.01 -6.60
CA TYR A 16 -1.24 -14.26 -5.40
C TYR A 16 -2.38 -13.31 -5.74
N TRP A 17 -3.11 -12.87 -4.71
CA TRP A 17 -4.14 -11.86 -4.83
C TRP A 17 -3.56 -10.48 -4.51
N GLN A 18 -4.16 -9.43 -5.07
CA GLN A 18 -3.76 -8.05 -4.75
C GLN A 18 -3.99 -7.73 -3.27
N GLY A 19 -5.01 -8.32 -2.68
CA GLY A 19 -5.29 -8.17 -1.27
C GLY A 19 -6.27 -9.22 -0.78
N ILE A 20 -6.28 -9.41 0.54
CA ILE A 20 -7.19 -10.33 1.21
C ILE A 20 -7.74 -9.60 2.43
N VAL A 21 -9.07 -9.64 2.59
CA VAL A 21 -9.74 -9.15 3.80
C VAL A 21 -10.14 -10.33 4.67
N VAL A 22 -9.69 -10.32 5.90
CA VAL A 22 -10.04 -11.33 6.91
C VAL A 22 -10.20 -10.66 8.26
N ASN A 23 -11.29 -11.00 8.96
CA ASN A 23 -11.59 -10.41 10.28
C ASN A 23 -11.58 -8.88 10.28
N GLY A 24 -12.11 -8.26 9.23
CA GLY A 24 -12.17 -6.82 9.11
C GLY A 24 -10.85 -6.14 8.78
N MET A 25 -9.80 -6.90 8.47
CA MET A 25 -8.48 -6.36 8.15
C MET A 25 -8.10 -6.70 6.72
N LEU A 26 -7.61 -5.70 5.99
CA LEU A 26 -7.02 -5.88 4.67
C LEU A 26 -5.52 -6.15 4.81
N PHE A 27 -5.08 -7.20 4.16
CA PHE A 27 -3.66 -7.50 3.97
C PHE A 27 -3.38 -7.34 2.47
N ALA A 28 -2.69 -6.28 2.11
CA ALA A 28 -2.42 -5.96 0.71
C ALA A 28 -1.04 -6.46 0.30
N SER A 29 -0.95 -6.97 -0.91
CA SER A 29 0.34 -7.30 -1.52
C SER A 29 1.15 -6.04 -1.75
N GLY A 30 2.47 -6.16 -1.75
CA GLY A 30 3.38 -5.04 -1.99
C GLY A 30 3.15 -4.40 -3.35
N GLN A 31 3.22 -3.07 -3.38
CA GLN A 31 3.04 -2.28 -4.59
C GLN A 31 4.34 -1.65 -5.01
N ILE A 32 4.69 -1.83 -6.28
CA ILE A 32 5.78 -1.09 -6.94
C ILE A 32 5.15 -0.09 -7.91
N ALA A 33 5.95 0.78 -8.50
CA ALA A 33 5.46 1.93 -9.26
C ALA A 33 5.02 1.58 -10.69
N LEU A 34 4.19 0.58 -10.85
CA LEU A 34 3.64 0.22 -12.17
C LEU A 34 2.36 1.00 -12.43
N ASP A 35 2.18 1.45 -13.68
CA ASP A 35 0.90 1.97 -14.12
C ASP A 35 -0.10 0.81 -14.21
N PRO A 36 -1.27 0.89 -13.57
CA PRO A 36 -2.24 -0.20 -13.59
C PRO A 36 -2.72 -0.60 -14.98
N ALA A 37 -2.81 0.36 -15.89
CA ALA A 37 -3.34 0.10 -17.24
C ALA A 37 -2.31 -0.55 -18.15
N SER A 38 -1.05 -0.07 -18.11
CA SER A 38 -0.01 -0.52 -19.05
C SER A 38 0.90 -1.59 -18.47
N GLY A 39 1.02 -1.67 -17.12
CA GLY A 39 2.00 -2.52 -16.47
C GLY A 39 3.43 -2.00 -16.56
N GLU A 40 3.62 -0.77 -17.06
CA GLU A 40 4.94 -0.16 -17.20
C GLU A 40 5.35 0.59 -15.94
N MET A 41 6.66 0.60 -15.67
CA MET A 41 7.22 1.37 -14.56
C MET A 41 7.01 2.86 -14.79
N VAL A 42 6.52 3.57 -13.78
CA VAL A 42 6.31 5.02 -13.80
C VAL A 42 7.40 5.70 -13.00
N GLY A 43 8.16 6.56 -13.67
CA GLY A 43 9.18 7.36 -13.02
C GLY A 43 10.53 6.70 -12.91
N THR A 44 11.56 7.55 -12.77
CA THR A 44 12.96 7.13 -12.64
C THR A 44 13.59 7.63 -11.34
N THR A 45 12.88 8.49 -10.59
CA THR A 45 13.34 9.00 -9.30
C THR A 45 12.54 8.36 -8.18
N ILE A 46 13.10 8.38 -6.96
CA ILE A 46 12.41 7.85 -5.80
C ILE A 46 11.08 8.58 -5.55
N GLN A 47 11.04 9.89 -5.74
CA GLN A 47 9.83 10.67 -5.53
C GLN A 47 8.73 10.27 -6.53
N GLU A 48 9.09 10.16 -7.81
CA GLU A 48 8.13 9.76 -8.84
C GLU A 48 7.58 8.36 -8.60
N GLN A 49 8.46 7.42 -8.27
CA GLN A 49 8.02 6.05 -8.01
C GLN A 49 7.20 5.94 -6.73
N ALA A 50 7.61 6.62 -5.66
CA ALA A 50 6.84 6.62 -4.41
C ALA A 50 5.43 7.18 -4.62
N GLU A 51 5.29 8.23 -5.43
CA GLU A 51 3.99 8.81 -5.76
C GLU A 51 3.08 7.79 -6.46
N GLN A 52 3.60 7.08 -7.45
CA GLN A 52 2.83 6.06 -8.14
C GLN A 52 2.49 4.88 -7.24
N VAL A 53 3.41 4.46 -6.40
CA VAL A 53 3.17 3.40 -5.40
C VAL A 53 1.99 3.77 -4.51
N MET A 54 1.95 5.00 -4.02
CA MET A 54 0.87 5.44 -3.13
C MET A 54 -0.47 5.54 -3.86
N LYS A 55 -0.48 5.89 -5.14
CA LYS A 55 -1.69 5.83 -5.97
C LYS A 55 -2.20 4.39 -6.09
N ASN A 56 -1.31 3.44 -6.29
CA ASN A 56 -1.66 2.03 -6.38
C ASN A 56 -2.22 1.50 -5.05
N VAL A 57 -1.59 1.86 -3.94
CA VAL A 57 -2.08 1.53 -2.60
C VAL A 57 -3.48 2.11 -2.39
N THR A 58 -3.70 3.36 -2.78
CA THR A 58 -5.01 4.01 -2.66
C THR A 58 -6.07 3.24 -3.46
N GLY A 59 -5.75 2.82 -4.67
CA GLY A 59 -6.65 2.02 -5.50
C GLY A 59 -7.07 0.71 -4.83
N LEU A 60 -6.12 0.03 -4.19
CA LEU A 60 -6.42 -1.20 -3.44
C LEU A 60 -7.30 -0.93 -2.22
N LEU A 61 -7.01 0.13 -1.48
CA LEU A 61 -7.80 0.50 -0.31
C LEU A 61 -9.25 0.78 -0.69
N GLU A 62 -9.46 1.56 -1.74
CA GLU A 62 -10.80 1.87 -2.23
C GLU A 62 -11.55 0.61 -2.67
N ALA A 63 -10.88 -0.28 -3.38
CA ALA A 63 -11.47 -1.55 -3.80
C ALA A 63 -11.87 -2.43 -2.61
N ALA A 64 -11.15 -2.33 -1.50
CA ALA A 64 -11.46 -3.05 -0.28
C ALA A 64 -12.54 -2.36 0.58
N GLY A 65 -12.96 -1.15 0.20
CA GLY A 65 -13.98 -0.40 0.93
C GLY A 65 -13.42 0.39 2.12
N THR A 66 -12.16 0.77 2.05
CA THR A 66 -11.50 1.56 3.10
C THR A 66 -10.69 2.70 2.47
N ASP A 67 -9.84 3.35 3.24
CA ASP A 67 -9.05 4.48 2.78
C ASP A 67 -7.75 4.62 3.58
N LEU A 68 -6.95 5.62 3.23
CA LEU A 68 -5.65 5.88 3.87
C LEU A 68 -5.76 6.14 5.37
N ASN A 69 -6.88 6.71 5.84
CA ASN A 69 -7.08 6.98 7.26
C ASN A 69 -7.22 5.72 8.11
N HIS A 70 -7.46 4.59 7.47
CA HIS A 70 -7.65 3.30 8.15
C HIS A 70 -6.45 2.37 8.00
N VAL A 71 -5.37 2.85 7.39
CA VAL A 71 -4.12 2.08 7.32
C VAL A 71 -3.51 2.03 8.71
N VAL A 72 -3.25 0.83 9.20
CA VAL A 72 -2.69 0.62 10.53
C VAL A 72 -1.19 0.34 10.49
N LYS A 73 -0.69 -0.19 9.38
CA LYS A 73 0.72 -0.51 9.22
C LYS A 73 1.15 -0.33 7.78
N THR A 74 2.29 0.32 7.58
CA THR A 74 3.00 0.29 6.30
C THR A 74 4.36 -0.38 6.47
N THR A 75 4.76 -1.17 5.49
CA THR A 75 6.12 -1.70 5.41
C THR A 75 6.70 -1.23 4.09
N CYS A 76 7.81 -0.51 4.18
CA CYS A 76 8.41 0.18 3.05
C CYS A 76 9.79 -0.41 2.77
N PHE A 77 10.00 -0.86 1.53
CA PHE A 77 11.23 -1.46 1.09
C PHE A 77 11.90 -0.52 0.10
N LEU A 78 13.15 -0.13 0.38
CA LEU A 78 13.92 0.77 -0.48
C LEU A 78 15.09 0.01 -1.09
N ASP A 79 15.29 0.18 -2.39
CA ASP A 79 16.45 -0.36 -3.08
C ASP A 79 17.74 0.28 -2.55
N ASP A 80 17.68 1.57 -2.22
CA ASP A 80 18.77 2.32 -1.59
C ASP A 80 18.25 3.03 -0.34
N ILE A 81 18.78 2.65 0.81
CA ILE A 81 18.37 3.27 2.08
C ILE A 81 18.67 4.77 2.14
N ASN A 82 19.58 5.25 1.33
CA ASN A 82 19.88 6.71 1.24
C ASN A 82 18.72 7.50 0.61
N ASP A 83 17.74 6.83 -0.02
CA ASP A 83 16.52 7.46 -0.52
C ASP A 83 15.46 7.67 0.57
N PHE A 84 15.76 7.32 1.82
CA PHE A 84 14.80 7.36 2.92
C PHE A 84 14.18 8.74 3.14
N VAL A 85 15.00 9.80 3.13
CA VAL A 85 14.50 11.16 3.37
C VAL A 85 13.55 11.59 2.25
N ALA A 86 13.94 11.38 1.00
CA ALA A 86 13.10 11.73 -0.15
C ALA A 86 11.81 10.92 -0.19
N PHE A 87 11.88 9.62 0.14
CA PHE A 87 10.71 8.77 0.27
C PHE A 87 9.76 9.28 1.36
N ASN A 88 10.30 9.66 2.51
CA ASN A 88 9.51 10.17 3.63
C ASN A 88 8.68 11.40 3.26
N GLU A 89 9.20 12.28 2.42
CA GLU A 89 8.46 13.46 1.98
C GLU A 89 7.18 13.08 1.25
N VAL A 90 7.25 12.04 0.41
CA VAL A 90 6.07 11.54 -0.31
C VAL A 90 5.12 10.82 0.65
N HIS A 91 5.63 9.90 1.45
CA HIS A 91 4.83 9.13 2.42
C HIS A 91 4.06 10.06 3.36
N ALA A 92 4.70 11.12 3.84
CA ALA A 92 4.08 12.09 4.75
C ALA A 92 2.90 12.83 4.12
N ARG A 93 2.91 13.06 2.81
CA ARG A 93 1.78 13.73 2.14
C ARG A 93 0.52 12.87 2.12
N TYR A 94 0.68 11.54 2.13
CA TYR A 94 -0.44 10.60 2.14
C TYR A 94 -0.93 10.28 3.55
N PHE A 95 -0.06 10.38 4.55
CA PHE A 95 -0.36 10.05 5.94
C PHE A 95 -0.10 11.26 6.84
N ASP A 96 -0.84 12.34 6.61
CA ASP A 96 -0.66 13.60 7.37
C ASP A 96 -1.52 13.68 8.63
N LYS A 97 -2.68 13.00 8.65
CA LYS A 97 -3.64 13.06 9.76
C LYS A 97 -3.57 11.84 10.66
N ASN A 98 -3.62 10.67 10.07
CA ASN A 98 -3.59 9.40 10.79
C ASN A 98 -2.31 8.66 10.42
N LEU A 99 -1.35 8.68 11.33
CA LEU A 99 -0.06 8.04 11.10
C LEU A 99 -0.17 6.54 11.34
N PRO A 100 0.24 5.70 10.40
CA PRO A 100 0.31 4.27 10.62
C PRO A 100 1.56 3.90 11.43
N ALA A 101 1.56 2.72 12.01
CA ALA A 101 2.82 2.10 12.40
C ALA A 101 3.63 1.81 11.13
N ARG A 102 4.95 1.87 11.19
CA ARG A 102 5.78 1.70 9.99
C ARG A 102 7.10 1.01 10.29
N SER A 103 7.53 0.17 9.34
CA SER A 103 8.91 -0.26 9.21
C SER A 103 9.40 0.17 7.83
N ALA A 104 10.65 0.66 7.76
CA ALA A 104 11.27 1.01 6.50
C ALA A 104 12.68 0.44 6.49
N VAL A 105 13.01 -0.32 5.43
CA VAL A 105 14.28 -1.03 5.34
C VAL A 105 14.86 -0.89 3.95
N GLY A 106 16.19 -0.91 3.86
CA GLY A 106 16.90 -1.09 2.61
C GLY A 106 17.00 -2.58 2.29
N VAL A 107 16.85 -2.94 1.02
CA VAL A 107 16.92 -4.32 0.55
C VAL A 107 17.94 -4.45 -0.58
N ASP A 108 18.33 -5.67 -0.87
CA ASP A 108 19.32 -5.94 -1.90
C ASP A 108 18.81 -5.61 -3.31
N ALA A 109 17.56 -5.96 -3.60
CA ALA A 109 16.91 -5.67 -4.87
C ALA A 109 15.39 -5.74 -4.74
N LEU A 110 14.70 -5.07 -5.66
CA LEU A 110 13.24 -5.11 -5.77
C LEU A 110 12.83 -5.57 -7.16
N PRO A 111 11.60 -6.10 -7.32
CA PRO A 111 11.13 -6.57 -8.63
C PRO A 111 11.20 -5.46 -9.69
N LYS A 112 11.57 -5.85 -10.90
CA LYS A 112 11.64 -4.96 -12.07
C LYS A 112 12.54 -3.75 -11.90
N GLY A 113 13.55 -3.85 -11.03
CA GLY A 113 14.45 -2.74 -10.78
C GLY A 113 13.79 -1.55 -10.07
N SER A 114 12.72 -1.79 -9.32
CA SER A 114 12.01 -0.76 -8.57
C SER A 114 12.91 -0.11 -7.54
N LEU A 115 12.67 1.17 -7.28
CA LEU A 115 13.36 1.91 -6.22
C LEU A 115 12.66 1.78 -4.87
N VAL A 116 11.37 1.43 -4.88
CA VAL A 116 10.55 1.38 -3.67
C VAL A 116 9.42 0.38 -3.85
N GLU A 117 9.07 -0.28 -2.75
CA GLU A 117 7.87 -1.13 -2.64
C GLU A 117 7.22 -0.84 -1.31
N VAL A 118 5.88 -0.74 -1.29
CA VAL A 118 5.12 -0.51 -0.05
C VAL A 118 4.00 -1.53 0.04
N GLU A 119 3.88 -2.16 1.20
CA GLU A 119 2.71 -2.96 1.53
C GLU A 119 1.99 -2.38 2.73
N VAL A 120 0.69 -2.60 2.82
CA VAL A 120 -0.12 -2.04 3.90
C VAL A 120 -1.01 -3.09 4.53
N VAL A 121 -1.32 -2.85 5.81
CA VAL A 121 -2.41 -3.50 6.54
C VAL A 121 -3.38 -2.40 6.91
N ALA A 122 -4.67 -2.60 6.64
CA ALA A 122 -5.68 -1.58 6.88
C ALA A 122 -6.92 -2.19 7.54
N TYR A 123 -7.60 -1.39 8.35
CA TYR A 123 -8.90 -1.76 8.90
C TYR A 123 -9.98 -1.47 7.85
N VAL A 124 -10.81 -2.45 7.61
CA VAL A 124 -11.92 -2.33 6.66
C VAL A 124 -13.26 -2.28 7.42
N GLY A 125 -13.36 -2.98 8.52
CA GLY A 125 -14.58 -3.15 9.29
C GLY A 125 -15.15 -4.54 9.13
N SER A 126 -15.96 -4.93 10.09
CA SER A 126 -16.63 -6.22 10.07
C SER A 126 -17.99 -6.12 9.39
N GLU A 127 -18.67 -7.26 9.27
CA GLU A 127 -20.06 -7.28 8.81
C GLU A 127 -20.93 -6.36 9.66
N PRO A 128 -22.00 -5.76 9.11
CA PRO A 128 -22.82 -4.80 9.86
C PRO A 128 -23.32 -5.30 11.23
N SER A 129 -23.60 -6.58 11.34
CA SER A 129 -24.09 -7.18 12.59
C SER A 129 -23.01 -7.34 13.65
N THR A 130 -21.74 -7.28 13.27
CA THR A 130 -20.60 -7.48 14.17
C THR A 130 -19.68 -6.28 14.21
N ARG A 131 -20.08 -5.19 13.54
CA ARG A 131 -19.27 -3.99 13.44
C ARG A 131 -19.00 -3.37 14.80
N PHE A 132 -17.79 -2.90 14.98
CA PHE A 132 -17.46 -1.99 16.07
C PHE A 132 -16.85 -0.72 15.51
N ASN A 133 -16.94 0.36 16.29
CA ASN A 133 -16.44 1.66 15.87
C ASN A 133 -14.93 1.72 16.08
N ILE A 134 -14.18 2.11 15.04
CA ILE A 134 -12.72 2.25 15.13
C ILE A 134 -12.34 3.21 16.27
N ALA A 135 -13.04 4.34 16.41
CA ALA A 135 -12.75 5.32 17.44
C ALA A 135 -12.91 4.75 18.85
N GLU A 136 -13.78 3.79 19.02
CA GLU A 136 -13.97 3.09 20.31
C GLU A 136 -12.92 2.01 20.53
N SER A 137 -12.32 1.51 19.45
CA SER A 137 -11.31 0.44 19.50
C SER A 137 -9.93 0.95 19.89
N PHE A 138 -9.69 2.21 19.66
CA PHE A 138 -8.42 2.87 19.95
C PHE A 138 -8.53 3.85 21.10
#